data_4e16428d686715b57ff16977104da8f3
#
_entry.id   4e16428d686715b57ff16977104da8f3
#
_cell.length_a   1.000
_cell.length_b   1.000
_cell.length_c   1.000
_cell.angle_alpha   90.00
_cell.angle_beta   90.00
_cell.angle_gamma   90.00
#
_symmetry.space_group_name_H-M   'P 1'
#
loop_
_entity.id
_entity.type
_entity.pdbx_description
1 polymer ?
#
loop_
_entity_poly.entity_id
_entity_poly.type
_entity_poly.pdbx_seq_one_letter_code
_entity_poly.pdbx_strand_id
1 'polypeptide(L)' 'LHQAVVREQLQLEQEESMLVVQALILLVVVVVVLVVLVVQMV' A
#
# COMPACT_ATOMS: atom_id res chain seq x y z
N LEU A 1 -15.11 8.01 -26.85
CA LEU A 1 -16.09 7.28 -26.04
C LEU A 1 -15.44 6.06 -25.41
N HIS A 2 -14.78 5.23 -26.22
CA HIS A 2 -14.05 4.07 -25.70
C HIS A 2 -12.86 4.47 -24.85
N GLN A 3 -12.23 5.59 -25.19
CA GLN A 3 -11.03 6.04 -24.48
C GLN A 3 -11.36 6.50 -23.07
N ALA A 4 -12.55 7.08 -22.87
CA ALA A 4 -12.93 7.54 -21.54
C ALA A 4 -13.19 6.37 -20.60
N VAL A 5 -13.84 5.32 -21.09
CA VAL A 5 -14.11 4.13 -20.28
C VAL A 5 -12.82 3.40 -19.92
N VAL A 6 -11.90 3.29 -20.87
CA VAL A 6 -10.61 2.64 -20.63
C VAL A 6 -9.79 3.43 -19.60
N ARG A 7 -9.86 4.75 -19.66
CA ARG A 7 -9.16 5.60 -18.69
C ARG A 7 -9.71 5.43 -17.28
N GLU A 8 -11.03 5.33 -17.15
CA GLU A 8 -11.65 5.10 -15.85
C GLU A 8 -11.24 3.77 -15.27
N GLN A 9 -11.22 2.74 -16.09
CA GLN A 9 -10.78 1.42 -15.63
C GLN A 9 -9.32 1.40 -15.23
N LEU A 10 -8.48 2.07 -16.00
CA LEU A 10 -7.06 2.17 -15.69
C LEU A 10 -6.82 2.93 -14.40
N GLN A 11 -7.60 3.98 -14.16
CA GLN A 11 -7.48 4.75 -12.92
C GLN A 11 -7.91 3.92 -11.72
N LEU A 12 -8.99 3.16 -11.86
CA LEU A 12 -9.44 2.29 -10.78
C LEU A 12 -8.42 1.21 -10.46
N GLU A 13 -7.83 0.62 -11.48
CA GLU A 13 -6.78 -0.39 -11.29
C GLU A 13 -5.55 0.21 -10.61
N GLN A 14 -5.17 1.42 -10.98
CA GLN A 14 -4.05 2.10 -10.37
C GLN A 14 -4.33 2.46 -8.91
N GLU A 15 -5.55 2.87 -8.62
CA GLU A 15 -5.94 3.19 -7.24
C GLU A 15 -5.91 1.95 -6.35
N GLU A 16 -6.39 0.82 -6.85
CA GLU A 16 -6.34 -0.42 -6.11
C GLU A 16 -4.90 -0.85 -5.84
N SER A 17 -4.05 -0.77 -6.85
CA SER A 17 -2.66 -1.17 -6.70
C SER A 17 -1.91 -0.23 -5.75
N MET A 18 -2.24 1.03 -5.74
CA MET A 18 -1.67 1.99 -4.81
C MET A 18 -2.08 1.70 -3.36
N LEU A 19 -3.34 1.32 -3.16
CA LEU A 19 -3.82 0.96 -1.83
C LEU A 19 -3.11 -0.27 -1.29
N VAL A 20 -2.89 -1.27 -2.14
CA VAL A 20 -2.18 -2.48 -1.74
C VAL A 20 -0.73 -2.16 -1.39
N VAL A 21 -0.06 -1.35 -2.19
CA VAL A 21 1.32 -0.94 -1.94
C VAL A 21 1.40 -0.16 -0.63
N GLN A 22 0.46 0.73 -0.39
CA GLN A 22 0.43 1.51 0.84
C GLN A 22 0.20 0.62 2.06
N ALA A 23 -0.68 -0.37 1.95
CA ALA A 23 -0.92 -1.32 3.03
C ALA A 23 0.34 -2.12 3.34
N LEU A 24 1.07 -2.53 2.30
CA LEU A 24 2.34 -3.24 2.48
C LEU A 24 3.38 -2.38 3.18
N ILE A 25 3.49 -1.11 2.80
CA ILE A 25 4.43 -0.17 3.42
C ILE A 25 4.07 0.01 4.91
N LEU A 26 2.80 0.18 5.21
CA LEU A 26 2.33 0.32 6.59
C LEU A 26 2.65 -0.93 7.41
N LEU A 27 2.45 -2.10 6.83
CA LEU A 27 2.75 -3.36 7.50
C LEU A 27 4.24 -3.46 7.82
N VAL A 28 5.09 -3.12 6.86
CA VAL A 28 6.54 -3.15 7.06
C VAL A 28 6.96 -2.17 8.16
N VAL A 29 6.39 -0.98 8.16
CA VAL A 29 6.68 0.03 9.19
C VAL A 29 6.28 -0.48 10.57
N VAL A 30 5.10 -1.08 10.69
CA VAL A 30 4.63 -1.62 11.96
C VAL A 30 5.55 -2.73 12.46
N VAL A 31 5.97 -3.62 11.57
CA VAL A 31 6.87 -4.72 11.92
C VAL A 31 8.22 -4.17 12.40
N VAL A 32 8.77 -3.18 11.70
CA VAL A 32 10.05 -2.57 12.09
C VAL A 32 9.94 -1.92 13.45
N VAL A 33 8.87 -1.17 13.71
CA VAL A 33 8.64 -0.54 15.00
C VAL A 33 8.53 -1.59 16.10
N LEU A 34 7.83 -2.67 15.83
CA LEU A 34 7.68 -3.76 16.79
C LEU A 34 9.02 -4.40 17.12
N VAL A 35 9.85 -4.64 16.12
CA VAL A 35 11.18 -5.23 16.31
C VAL A 35 12.04 -4.28 17.15
N VAL A 36 12.01 -2.99 16.86
CA VAL A 36 12.77 -2.00 17.61
C VAL A 36 12.32 -1.97 19.07
N LEU A 37 11.01 -2.03 19.31
CA LEU A 37 10.47 -2.07 20.67
C LEU A 37 10.94 -3.32 21.42
N VAL A 38 10.90 -4.47 20.78
CA VAL A 38 11.34 -5.73 21.39
C VAL A 38 12.83 -5.65 21.72
N VAL A 39 13.64 -5.10 20.82
CA VAL A 39 15.08 -4.94 21.06
C VAL A 39 15.32 -4.01 22.25
N GLN A 40 14.54 -2.96 22.39
CA GLN A 40 14.68 -2.05 23.53
C GLN A 40 14.26 -2.69 24.84
N MET A 41 13.32 -3.62 24.80
CA MET A 41 12.88 -4.32 25.99
C MET A 41 13.89 -5.35 26.47
N VAL A 42 14.65 -5.93 25.55
CA VAL A 42 15.67 -6.93 25.85
C VAL A 42 16.99 -6.24 26.16
#